data_713c67b114ca22499209d59d1ce6260e
#
_entry.id   713c67b114ca22499209d59d1ce6260e
#
_cell.length_a   1.000
_cell.length_b   1.000
_cell.length_c   1.000
_cell.angle_alpha   90.00
_cell.angle_beta   90.00
_cell.angle_gamma   90.00
#
_symmetry.space_group_name_H-M   'P 1'
#
loop_
_entity.id
_entity.type
_entity.pdbx_description
1 polymer ?
#
loop_
_entity_poly.entity_id
_entity_poly.type
_entity_poly.pdbx_seq_one_letter_code
_entity_poly.pdbx_strand_id
1 'polypeptide(L)'
;LLEAGVHFGHMTRKWDPNMAPYIYMERNGIHIINLYKTAAKIEEANEALKKIAASGRKILFVATKKQAKDIVADKAAACNMPYITERWPGGMLTNFVTIRKAVKKMATIDKMKKDGTFMTLSKKERLQVDRLRAKLEKNLGSIADMSRLPAALFVVDIKAEHIAIKEAQKLNIP
;
A
#
# COMPACT_ATOMS: atom_id res chain seq x y z
N LEU A 1 -0.37 -18.76 -13.05
CA LEU A 1 0.26 -18.85 -11.73
C LEU A 1 1.51 -19.74 -11.74
N LEU A 2 1.45 -20.91 -12.33
CA LEU A 2 2.59 -21.85 -12.37
C LEU A 2 3.79 -21.25 -13.10
N GLU A 3 3.60 -20.66 -14.28
CA GLU A 3 4.64 -20.00 -15.07
C GLU A 3 5.30 -18.82 -14.34
N ALA A 4 4.52 -18.11 -13.53
CA ALA A 4 5.02 -17.02 -12.69
C ALA A 4 5.73 -17.49 -11.40
N GLY A 5 5.88 -18.80 -11.19
CA GLY A 5 6.58 -19.36 -10.03
C GLY A 5 5.84 -19.19 -8.70
N VAL A 6 4.54 -18.90 -8.69
CA VAL A 6 3.73 -18.66 -7.48
C VAL A 6 3.65 -19.89 -6.57
N HIS A 7 3.93 -21.09 -7.10
CA HIS A 7 3.92 -22.34 -6.34
C HIS A 7 5.13 -22.50 -5.40
N PHE A 8 6.18 -21.71 -5.54
CA PHE A 8 7.31 -21.74 -4.61
C PHE A 8 6.96 -21.03 -3.30
N GLY A 9 6.95 -21.78 -2.22
CA GLY A 9 6.78 -21.27 -0.87
C GLY A 9 8.10 -21.00 -0.15
N HIS A 10 8.08 -20.98 1.17
CA HIS A 10 9.27 -20.82 2.00
C HIS A 10 10.03 -22.12 2.18
N MET A 11 11.31 -22.01 2.55
CA MET A 11 12.10 -23.15 3.00
C MET A 11 11.46 -23.80 4.23
N THR A 12 11.60 -25.12 4.37
CA THR A 12 11.04 -25.90 5.50
C THR A 12 11.48 -25.40 6.89
N ARG A 13 12.64 -24.77 7.00
CA ARG A 13 13.14 -24.17 8.26
C ARG A 13 12.61 -22.76 8.57
N LYS A 14 11.90 -22.12 7.61
CA LYS A 14 11.45 -20.71 7.73
C LYS A 14 9.96 -20.53 7.40
N TRP A 15 9.21 -21.60 7.36
CA TRP A 15 7.79 -21.55 7.04
C TRP A 15 6.94 -21.19 8.27
N ASP A 16 5.71 -20.82 8.05
CA ASP A 16 4.73 -20.58 9.10
C ASP A 16 3.81 -21.81 9.21
N PRO A 17 3.61 -22.42 10.41
CA PRO A 17 2.73 -23.56 10.60
C PRO A 17 1.28 -23.34 10.16
N ASN A 18 0.79 -22.11 10.22
CA ASN A 18 -0.55 -21.76 9.74
C ASN A 18 -0.73 -21.96 8.23
N MET A 19 0.39 -22.06 7.48
CA MET A 19 0.36 -22.38 6.06
C MET A 19 0.21 -23.87 5.73
N ALA A 20 0.28 -24.75 6.72
CA ALA A 20 0.17 -26.21 6.52
C ALA A 20 -1.01 -26.63 5.62
N PRO A 21 -2.25 -26.08 5.79
CA PRO A 21 -3.38 -26.44 4.94
C PRO A 21 -3.24 -26.09 3.46
N TYR A 22 -2.31 -25.17 3.13
CA TYR A 22 -2.09 -24.65 1.77
C TYR A 22 -0.88 -25.26 1.07
N ILE A 23 -0.08 -26.04 1.78
CA ILE A 23 1.10 -26.73 1.24
C ILE A 23 0.63 -28.00 0.53
N TYR A 24 1.13 -28.21 -0.70
CA TYR A 24 0.89 -29.42 -1.46
C TYR A 24 1.90 -30.52 -1.13
N MET A 25 3.20 -30.19 -1.14
CA MET A 25 4.30 -31.11 -0.86
C MET A 25 5.57 -30.33 -0.51
N GLU A 26 6.59 -31.05 -0.07
CA GLU A 26 7.95 -30.56 0.07
C GLU A 26 8.82 -31.10 -1.07
N ARG A 27 9.68 -30.24 -1.64
CA ARG A 27 10.67 -30.62 -2.64
C ARG A 27 11.95 -29.81 -2.44
N ASN A 28 13.08 -30.51 -2.32
CA ASN A 28 14.40 -29.89 -2.14
C ASN A 28 14.45 -28.89 -0.95
N GLY A 29 13.79 -29.21 0.17
CA GLY A 29 13.75 -28.34 1.36
C GLY A 29 12.91 -27.06 1.18
N ILE A 30 12.05 -27.01 0.16
CA ILE A 30 11.13 -25.92 -0.11
C ILE A 30 9.71 -26.45 -0.13
N HIS A 31 8.80 -25.77 0.55
CA HIS A 31 7.37 -26.08 0.46
C HIS A 31 6.79 -25.62 -0.87
N ILE A 32 6.03 -26.49 -1.53
CA ILE A 32 5.29 -26.19 -2.74
C ILE A 32 3.84 -25.89 -2.37
N ILE A 33 3.36 -24.72 -2.77
CA ILE A 33 2.00 -24.25 -2.46
C ILE A 33 1.00 -24.87 -3.43
N ASN A 34 -0.17 -25.24 -2.91
CA ASN A 34 -1.28 -25.75 -3.70
C ASN A 34 -1.96 -24.61 -4.48
N LEU A 35 -1.72 -24.54 -5.79
CA LEU A 35 -2.24 -23.46 -6.64
C LEU A 35 -3.77 -23.49 -6.81
N TYR A 36 -4.43 -24.63 -6.67
CA TYR A 36 -5.91 -24.69 -6.69
C TYR A 36 -6.50 -23.92 -5.49
N LYS A 37 -5.90 -24.10 -4.31
CA LYS A 37 -6.30 -23.34 -3.13
C LYS A 37 -5.96 -21.85 -3.26
N THR A 38 -4.82 -21.53 -3.88
CA THR A 38 -4.45 -20.14 -4.18
C THR A 38 -5.49 -19.49 -5.12
N ALA A 39 -5.89 -20.16 -6.19
CA ALA A 39 -6.91 -19.65 -7.12
C ALA A 39 -8.24 -19.40 -6.41
N ALA A 40 -8.72 -20.38 -5.64
CA ALA A 40 -9.97 -20.24 -4.87
C ALA A 40 -9.92 -19.06 -3.89
N LYS A 41 -8.79 -18.84 -3.20
CA LYS A 41 -8.62 -17.70 -2.28
C LYS A 41 -8.51 -16.37 -3.00
N ILE A 42 -7.95 -16.32 -4.19
CA ILE A 42 -7.95 -15.12 -5.05
C ILE A 42 -9.39 -14.77 -5.46
N GLU A 43 -10.19 -15.74 -5.85
CA GLU A 43 -11.59 -15.51 -6.22
C GLU A 43 -12.42 -15.01 -5.03
N GLU A 44 -12.26 -15.62 -3.85
CA GLU A 44 -12.90 -15.18 -2.61
C GLU A 44 -12.53 -13.73 -2.26
N ALA A 45 -11.24 -13.38 -2.35
CA ALA A 45 -10.76 -12.01 -2.11
C ALA A 45 -11.32 -11.03 -3.15
N ASN A 46 -11.36 -11.41 -4.43
CA ASN A 46 -11.90 -10.58 -5.49
C ASN A 46 -13.39 -10.27 -5.26
N GLU A 47 -14.19 -11.25 -4.86
CA GLU A 47 -15.61 -11.04 -4.55
C GLU A 47 -15.81 -10.08 -3.36
N ALA A 48 -14.98 -10.20 -2.32
CA ALA A 48 -15.01 -9.28 -1.19
C ALA A 48 -14.65 -7.85 -1.63
N LEU A 49 -13.58 -7.69 -2.42
CA LEU A 49 -13.14 -6.39 -2.94
C LEU A 49 -14.16 -5.76 -3.90
N LYS A 50 -14.82 -6.56 -4.75
CA LYS A 50 -15.90 -6.10 -5.63
C LYS A 50 -17.05 -5.50 -4.83
N LYS A 51 -17.49 -6.18 -3.76
CA LYS A 51 -18.57 -5.69 -2.87
C LYS A 51 -18.20 -4.34 -2.24
N ILE A 52 -16.96 -4.18 -1.78
CA ILE A 52 -16.46 -2.94 -1.20
C ILE A 52 -16.40 -1.83 -2.27
N ALA A 53 -15.85 -2.12 -3.43
CA ALA A 53 -15.75 -1.17 -4.54
C ALA A 53 -17.12 -0.73 -5.05
N ALA A 54 -18.08 -1.65 -5.16
CA ALA A 54 -19.46 -1.36 -5.56
C ALA A 54 -20.17 -0.40 -4.59
N SER A 55 -19.77 -0.37 -3.32
CA SER A 55 -20.29 0.61 -2.34
C SER A 55 -19.69 2.02 -2.49
N GLY A 56 -18.85 2.26 -3.49
CA GLY A 56 -18.17 3.55 -3.74
C GLY A 56 -17.05 3.87 -2.74
N ARG A 57 -16.72 2.96 -1.84
CA ARG A 57 -15.65 3.16 -0.86
C ARG A 57 -14.27 2.83 -1.46
N LYS A 58 -13.24 3.47 -0.95
CA LYS A 58 -11.87 3.29 -1.43
C LYS A 58 -11.18 2.10 -0.75
N ILE A 59 -10.38 1.39 -1.52
CA ILE A 59 -9.47 0.34 -1.07
C ILE A 59 -8.06 0.91 -1.16
N LEU A 60 -7.27 0.80 -0.10
CA LEU A 60 -5.88 1.26 -0.08
C LEU A 60 -4.94 0.11 -0.44
N PHE A 61 -4.19 0.28 -1.51
CA PHE A 61 -3.18 -0.69 -1.95
C PHE A 61 -1.83 -0.38 -1.31
N VAL A 62 -1.16 -1.40 -0.77
CA VAL A 62 0.12 -1.27 -0.07
C VAL A 62 1.13 -2.26 -0.63
N ALA A 63 2.22 -1.76 -1.20
CA ALA A 63 3.27 -2.59 -1.79
C ALA A 63 4.61 -1.85 -1.80
N THR A 64 5.44 -2.03 -0.78
CA THR A 64 6.77 -1.38 -0.73
C THR A 64 7.88 -2.23 -1.35
N LYS A 65 7.63 -3.49 -1.70
CA LYS A 65 8.59 -4.34 -2.40
C LYS A 65 8.92 -3.80 -3.79
N LYS A 66 10.21 -3.72 -4.11
CA LYS A 66 10.70 -3.22 -5.41
C LYS A 66 10.04 -3.91 -6.61
N GLN A 67 9.82 -5.22 -6.52
CA GLN A 67 9.23 -6.01 -7.61
C GLN A 67 7.73 -5.73 -7.82
N ALA A 68 7.02 -5.28 -6.79
CA ALA A 68 5.58 -5.12 -6.80
C ALA A 68 5.13 -3.66 -6.93
N LYS A 69 5.96 -2.70 -6.50
CA LYS A 69 5.54 -1.31 -6.32
C LYS A 69 5.03 -0.65 -7.61
N ASP A 70 5.74 -0.80 -8.72
CA ASP A 70 5.36 -0.16 -9.97
C ASP A 70 4.10 -0.80 -10.56
N ILE A 71 4.01 -2.15 -10.50
CA ILE A 71 2.84 -2.90 -10.96
C ILE A 71 1.59 -2.51 -10.16
N VAL A 72 1.71 -2.42 -8.83
CA VAL A 72 0.59 -2.06 -7.96
C VAL A 72 0.20 -0.61 -8.13
N ALA A 73 1.17 0.32 -8.28
CA ALA A 73 0.90 1.72 -8.55
C ALA A 73 0.08 1.90 -9.82
N ASP A 74 0.51 1.30 -10.93
CA ASP A 74 -0.16 1.41 -12.23
C ASP A 74 -1.59 0.83 -12.17
N LYS A 75 -1.76 -0.34 -11.57
CA LYS A 75 -3.08 -0.99 -11.48
C LYS A 75 -4.03 -0.26 -10.53
N ALA A 76 -3.53 0.23 -9.40
CA ALA A 76 -4.34 1.01 -8.46
C ALA A 76 -4.74 2.36 -9.06
N ALA A 77 -3.82 3.05 -9.76
CA ALA A 77 -4.11 4.28 -10.47
C ALA A 77 -5.18 4.09 -11.56
N ALA A 78 -5.08 3.02 -12.35
CA ALA A 78 -6.07 2.68 -13.38
C ALA A 78 -7.48 2.47 -12.80
N CYS A 79 -7.59 1.99 -11.55
CA CYS A 79 -8.85 1.83 -10.83
C CYS A 79 -9.25 3.07 -10.02
N ASN A 80 -8.48 4.15 -10.09
CA ASN A 80 -8.67 5.35 -9.27
C ASN A 80 -8.73 5.05 -7.76
N MET A 81 -7.88 4.13 -7.30
CA MET A 81 -7.74 3.74 -5.91
C MET A 81 -6.44 4.30 -5.31
N PRO A 82 -6.43 4.70 -4.03
CA PRO A 82 -5.23 5.16 -3.35
C PRO A 82 -4.23 4.01 -3.17
N TYR A 83 -2.93 4.33 -3.20
CA TYR A 83 -1.87 3.35 -3.00
C TYR A 83 -0.67 3.93 -2.25
N ILE A 84 0.12 3.07 -1.61
CA ILE A 84 1.39 3.40 -0.97
C ILE A 84 2.44 2.39 -1.44
N THR A 85 3.48 2.90 -2.08
CA THR A 85 4.54 2.07 -2.71
C THR A 85 5.95 2.42 -2.26
N GLU A 86 6.16 3.56 -1.60
CA GLU A 86 7.49 3.95 -1.15
C GLU A 86 7.77 3.52 0.29
N ARG A 87 7.06 4.06 1.25
CA ARG A 87 7.20 3.73 2.65
C ARG A 87 5.87 3.92 3.37
N TRP A 88 5.49 2.96 4.19
CA TRP A 88 4.36 3.13 5.10
C TRP A 88 4.73 4.13 6.21
N PRO A 89 4.08 5.29 6.31
CA PRO A 89 4.28 6.18 7.43
C PRO A 89 3.55 5.62 8.67
N GLY A 90 4.27 5.46 9.78
CA GLY A 90 3.64 5.02 11.02
C GLY A 90 2.51 5.97 11.43
N GLY A 91 1.37 5.42 11.84
CA GLY A 91 0.17 6.20 12.12
C GLY A 91 -0.66 6.57 10.89
N MET A 92 -0.40 5.95 9.75
CA MET A 92 -1.13 6.23 8.50
C MET A 92 -2.64 6.09 8.66
N LEU A 93 -3.10 5.08 9.38
CA LEU A 93 -4.50 4.85 9.67
C LEU A 93 -4.86 5.34 11.08
N THR A 94 -4.07 4.97 12.08
CA THR A 94 -4.35 5.25 13.49
C THR A 94 -4.20 6.74 13.84
N ASN A 95 -3.40 7.50 13.11
CA ASN A 95 -3.25 8.95 13.26
C ASN A 95 -3.51 9.68 11.93
N PHE A 96 -4.59 9.32 11.28
CA PHE A 96 -4.96 9.83 9.95
C PHE A 96 -5.07 11.35 9.90
N VAL A 97 -5.48 11.99 11.01
CA VAL A 97 -5.56 13.46 11.11
C VAL A 97 -4.20 14.12 10.83
N THR A 98 -3.12 13.56 11.36
CA THR A 98 -1.75 14.09 11.12
C THR A 98 -1.32 13.87 9.67
N ILE A 99 -1.65 12.73 9.09
CA ILE A 99 -1.39 12.46 7.66
C ILE A 99 -2.15 13.47 6.79
N ARG A 100 -3.41 13.76 7.10
CA ARG A 100 -4.21 14.79 6.40
C ARG A 100 -3.58 16.20 6.53
N LYS A 101 -2.99 16.53 7.67
CA LYS A 101 -2.25 17.80 7.82
C LYS A 101 -1.02 17.83 6.90
N ALA A 102 -0.30 16.72 6.74
CA ALA A 102 0.84 16.62 5.83
C ALA A 102 0.42 16.77 4.36
N VAL A 103 -0.69 16.14 3.97
CA VAL A 103 -1.28 16.32 2.62
C VAL A 103 -1.72 17.77 2.39
N LYS A 104 -2.40 18.39 3.36
CA LYS A 104 -2.77 19.82 3.27
C LYS A 104 -1.55 20.73 3.14
N LYS A 105 -0.44 20.41 3.84
CA LYS A 105 0.81 21.17 3.70
C LYS A 105 1.36 21.11 2.29
N MET A 106 1.26 19.97 1.61
CA MET A 106 1.65 19.84 0.20
C MET A 106 0.82 20.78 -0.69
N ALA A 107 -0.51 20.77 -0.55
CA ALA A 107 -1.41 21.66 -1.27
C ALA A 107 -1.13 23.15 -0.96
N THR A 108 -0.78 23.49 0.28
CA THR A 108 -0.38 24.86 0.65
C THR A 108 0.90 25.29 -0.04
N ILE A 109 1.89 24.42 -0.16
CA ILE A 109 3.12 24.71 -0.91
C ILE A 109 2.81 24.96 -2.38
N ASP A 110 1.97 24.13 -2.99
CA ASP A 110 1.56 24.28 -4.39
C ASP A 110 0.81 25.60 -4.61
N LYS A 111 -0.02 26.03 -3.65
CA LYS A 111 -0.68 27.33 -3.66
C LYS A 111 0.33 28.48 -3.57
N MET A 112 1.31 28.41 -2.64
CA MET A 112 2.38 29.40 -2.51
C MET A 112 3.19 29.58 -3.80
N LYS A 113 3.37 28.53 -4.56
CA LYS A 113 4.05 28.58 -5.87
C LYS A 113 3.21 29.31 -6.93
N LYS A 114 1.88 29.13 -6.88
CA LYS A 114 0.95 29.74 -7.85
C LYS A 114 0.71 31.22 -7.59
N ASP A 115 0.59 31.63 -6.33
CA ASP A 115 0.32 33.02 -5.95
C ASP A 115 1.56 33.93 -5.82
N GLY A 116 2.76 33.37 -6.13
CA GLY A 116 4.00 34.13 -6.14
C GLY A 116 4.67 34.29 -4.77
N THR A 117 4.01 33.93 -3.67
CA THR A 117 4.60 34.02 -2.32
C THR A 117 5.88 33.21 -2.18
N PHE A 118 6.02 32.13 -2.96
CA PHE A 118 7.24 31.33 -3.00
C PHE A 118 8.47 32.15 -3.44
N MET A 119 8.30 33.18 -4.28
CA MET A 119 9.40 34.03 -4.77
C MET A 119 9.91 35.02 -3.72
N THR A 120 9.13 35.34 -2.70
CA THR A 120 9.56 36.23 -1.60
C THR A 120 10.51 35.55 -0.61
N LEU A 121 10.58 34.20 -0.64
CA LEU A 121 11.49 33.41 0.20
C LEU A 121 12.93 33.51 -0.29
N SER A 122 13.87 33.38 0.65
CA SER A 122 15.29 33.30 0.34
C SER A 122 15.60 32.02 -0.50
N LYS A 123 16.75 32.03 -1.23
CA LYS A 123 17.21 30.88 -2.02
C LYS A 123 17.25 29.57 -1.20
N LYS A 124 17.72 29.66 0.05
CA LYS A 124 17.85 28.51 0.95
C LYS A 124 16.48 27.96 1.34
N GLU A 125 15.54 28.83 1.68
CA GLU A 125 14.18 28.45 2.06
C GLU A 125 13.43 27.83 0.89
N ARG A 126 13.52 28.42 -0.30
CA ARG A 126 12.93 27.84 -1.52
C ARG A 126 13.39 26.41 -1.74
N LEU A 127 14.70 26.17 -1.63
CA LEU A 127 15.24 24.82 -1.79
C LEU A 127 14.73 23.85 -0.72
N GLN A 128 14.59 24.28 0.53
CA GLN A 128 14.04 23.45 1.60
C GLN A 128 12.56 23.12 1.37
N VAL A 129 11.77 24.10 0.96
CA VAL A 129 10.35 23.93 0.63
C VAL A 129 10.18 22.98 -0.55
N ASP A 130 10.99 23.11 -1.60
CA ASP A 130 10.96 22.21 -2.75
C ASP A 130 11.31 20.76 -2.38
N ARG A 131 12.35 20.57 -1.58
CA ARG A 131 12.73 19.24 -1.08
C ARG A 131 11.63 18.63 -0.21
N LEU A 132 11.01 19.43 0.65
CA LEU A 132 9.91 18.99 1.46
C LEU A 132 8.70 18.59 0.62
N ARG A 133 8.34 19.41 -0.36
CA ARG A 133 7.23 19.14 -1.29
C ARG A 133 7.48 17.85 -2.07
N ALA A 134 8.67 17.67 -2.64
CA ALA A 134 9.05 16.45 -3.35
C ALA A 134 8.99 15.20 -2.47
N LYS A 135 9.42 15.30 -1.20
CA LYS A 135 9.32 14.20 -0.24
C LYS A 135 7.87 13.86 0.11
N LEU A 136 7.03 14.86 0.29
CA LEU A 136 5.60 14.66 0.58
C LEU A 136 4.89 14.04 -0.62
N GLU A 137 5.13 14.53 -1.82
CA GLU A 137 4.59 13.98 -3.06
C GLU A 137 4.95 12.52 -3.25
N LYS A 138 6.23 12.19 -3.10
CA LYS A 138 6.72 10.82 -3.24
C LYS A 138 6.03 9.85 -2.29
N ASN A 139 5.79 10.26 -1.03
CA ASN A 139 5.26 9.37 0.00
C ASN A 139 3.74 9.41 0.13
N LEU A 140 3.10 10.53 -0.17
CA LEU A 140 1.69 10.77 0.13
C LEU A 140 0.88 11.28 -1.08
N GLY A 141 1.52 11.49 -2.23
CA GLY A 141 0.86 12.03 -3.43
C GLY A 141 -0.31 11.16 -3.89
N SER A 142 -0.12 9.84 -3.87
CA SER A 142 -1.12 8.85 -4.26
C SER A 142 -2.35 8.76 -3.35
N ILE A 143 -2.28 9.35 -2.15
CA ILE A 143 -3.38 9.38 -1.17
C ILE A 143 -3.94 10.80 -0.96
N ALA A 144 -3.51 11.77 -1.77
CA ALA A 144 -3.92 13.18 -1.63
C ALA A 144 -5.43 13.36 -1.60
N ASP A 145 -6.15 12.62 -2.43
CA ASP A 145 -7.61 12.67 -2.56
C ASP A 145 -8.36 11.84 -1.51
N MET A 146 -7.65 11.09 -0.68
CA MET A 146 -8.26 10.26 0.34
C MET A 146 -8.73 11.11 1.53
N SER A 147 -10.04 11.38 1.59
CA SER A 147 -10.65 12.22 2.63
C SER A 147 -11.04 11.44 3.88
N ARG A 148 -11.23 10.13 3.78
CA ARG A 148 -11.67 9.21 4.85
C ARG A 148 -10.74 8.01 4.90
N LEU A 149 -10.80 7.27 6.00
CA LEU A 149 -10.12 5.97 6.11
C LEU A 149 -10.61 5.02 5.01
N PRO A 150 -9.73 4.17 4.47
CA PRO A 150 -10.11 3.18 3.47
C PRO A 150 -11.05 2.13 4.08
N ALA A 151 -11.89 1.52 3.25
CA ALA A 151 -12.79 0.46 3.68
C ALA A 151 -12.12 -0.91 3.75
N ALA A 152 -11.00 -1.08 3.06
CA ALA A 152 -10.15 -2.26 3.11
C ALA A 152 -8.71 -1.91 2.72
N LEU A 153 -7.77 -2.76 3.13
CA LEU A 153 -6.39 -2.75 2.66
C LEU A 153 -6.15 -3.94 1.74
N PHE A 154 -5.47 -3.69 0.62
CA PHE A 154 -4.87 -4.74 -0.18
C PHE A 154 -3.35 -4.68 0.00
N VAL A 155 -2.79 -5.66 0.69
CA VAL A 155 -1.37 -5.65 1.10
C VAL A 155 -0.59 -6.72 0.34
N VAL A 156 0.49 -6.32 -0.31
CA VAL A 156 1.44 -7.24 -0.94
C VAL A 156 2.59 -7.50 0.01
N ASP A 157 2.72 -8.74 0.46
CA ASP A 157 3.69 -9.22 1.46
C ASP A 157 3.41 -8.72 2.89
N ILE A 158 2.55 -9.47 3.58
CA ILE A 158 2.15 -9.18 4.97
C ILE A 158 3.32 -9.16 5.97
N LYS A 159 4.42 -9.85 5.67
CA LYS A 159 5.61 -9.86 6.52
C LYS A 159 6.39 -8.56 6.42
N ALA A 160 6.50 -7.99 5.23
CA ALA A 160 7.14 -6.70 5.01
C ALA A 160 6.29 -5.56 5.60
N GLU A 161 4.97 -5.60 5.35
CA GLU A 161 4.04 -4.54 5.72
C GLU A 161 3.34 -4.76 7.08
N HIS A 162 4.03 -5.40 8.03
CA HIS A 162 3.46 -5.76 9.34
C HIS A 162 2.92 -4.56 10.14
N ILE A 163 3.46 -3.34 9.93
CA ILE A 163 2.97 -2.13 10.59
C ILE A 163 1.59 -1.74 10.04
N ALA A 164 1.43 -1.77 8.72
CA ALA A 164 0.15 -1.48 8.07
C ALA A 164 -0.95 -2.44 8.55
N ILE A 165 -0.61 -3.74 8.63
CA ILE A 165 -1.53 -4.78 9.11
C ILE A 165 -1.94 -4.55 10.56
N LYS A 166 -0.97 -4.26 11.45
CA LYS A 166 -1.28 -3.97 12.86
C LYS A 166 -2.18 -2.74 13.04
N GLU A 167 -1.97 -1.70 12.23
CA GLU A 167 -2.84 -0.52 12.24
C GLU A 167 -4.25 -0.85 11.73
N ALA A 168 -4.37 -1.64 10.65
CA ALA A 168 -5.65 -2.07 10.12
C ALA A 168 -6.43 -2.93 11.13
N GLN A 169 -5.76 -3.90 11.74
CA GLN A 169 -6.34 -4.74 12.80
C GLN A 169 -6.86 -3.92 13.97
N LYS A 170 -6.10 -2.91 14.43
CA LYS A 170 -6.51 -2.01 15.52
C LYS A 170 -7.77 -1.23 15.21
N LEU A 171 -8.03 -0.95 13.94
CA LEU A 171 -9.20 -0.20 13.46
C LEU A 171 -10.30 -1.09 12.87
N ASN A 172 -10.15 -2.43 12.95
CA ASN A 172 -11.05 -3.41 12.33
C ASN A 172 -11.29 -3.15 10.84
N ILE A 173 -10.24 -2.76 10.12
CA ILE A 173 -10.26 -2.59 8.66
C ILE A 173 -9.80 -3.92 8.03
N PRO A 174 -10.62 -4.58 7.20
CA PRO A 174 -10.28 -5.82 6.51
C PRO A 174 -9.16 -5.65 5.50
#